data_1fbc2f9fc92cacbc4e2c9a6e6e7dc4d9
#
_entry.id   1fbc2f9fc92cacbc4e2c9a6e6e7dc4d9
#
_cell.length_a   1.000
_cell.length_b   1.000
_cell.length_c   1.000
_cell.angle_alpha   90.00
_cell.angle_beta   90.00
_cell.angle_gamma   90.00
#
_symmetry.space_group_name_H-M   'P 1'
#
loop_
_entity.id
_entity.type
_entity.pdbx_description
1 polymer ?
#
loop_
_entity_poly.entity_id
_entity_poly.type
_entity_poly.pdbx_seq_one_letter_code
_entity_poly.pdbx_strand_id
1 'polypeptide(L)'
;MLQDELYMVRCLELARLGTGSVSPNPRVGCVIVKDGKIIGEGWHQKYGGPHAEVNAVNSVADTSQLEGSVVYVNLEPCAHVGKTPPCADLLIKHKVGKVVIANTDTNSLVSGKGIEKLKAAGIEVTQNVLAQLGRELNKRFFTFHEKQRPYIILKWAQTLDGFVARSNYESKWISNEQSRQVVHKWRSEEDAV
;
A
#
# COMPACT_ATOMS: atom_id res chain seq x y z
N MET A 1 1.42 -8.31 -20.31
CA MET A 1 1.76 -7.54 -19.12
C MET A 1 3.21 -7.16 -19.21
N LEU A 2 3.56 -5.88 -19.05
CA LEU A 2 4.96 -5.45 -19.03
C LEU A 2 5.64 -6.01 -17.77
N GLN A 3 6.97 -6.23 -17.84
CA GLN A 3 7.70 -6.83 -16.71
C GLN A 3 7.57 -6.01 -15.42
N ASP A 4 7.59 -4.68 -15.51
CA ASP A 4 7.38 -3.78 -14.36
C ASP A 4 6.00 -3.97 -13.71
N GLU A 5 4.97 -4.28 -14.49
CA GLU A 5 3.64 -4.55 -13.95
C GLU A 5 3.58 -5.84 -13.14
N LEU A 6 4.29 -6.89 -13.55
CA LEU A 6 4.34 -8.16 -12.79
C LEU A 6 4.90 -7.96 -11.39
N TYR A 7 6.03 -7.25 -11.28
CA TYR A 7 6.63 -6.96 -9.97
C TYR A 7 5.78 -5.99 -9.15
N MET A 8 5.11 -5.03 -9.81
CA MET A 8 4.18 -4.13 -9.11
C MET A 8 2.93 -4.87 -8.59
N VAL A 9 2.39 -5.84 -9.33
CA VAL A 9 1.33 -6.73 -8.81
C VAL A 9 1.80 -7.41 -7.54
N ARG A 10 3.04 -7.93 -7.53
CA ARG A 10 3.62 -8.56 -6.34
C ARG A 10 3.74 -7.59 -5.15
N CYS A 11 4.14 -6.34 -5.41
CA CYS A 11 4.14 -5.29 -4.36
C CYS A 11 2.73 -5.08 -3.77
N LEU A 12 1.70 -5.05 -4.60
CA LEU A 12 0.31 -4.87 -4.16
C LEU A 12 -0.20 -6.09 -3.36
N GLU A 13 0.22 -7.30 -3.71
CA GLU A 13 -0.08 -8.51 -2.93
C GLU A 13 0.54 -8.43 -1.53
N LEU A 14 1.83 -8.09 -1.45
CA LEU A 14 2.54 -7.90 -0.19
C LEU A 14 1.89 -6.80 0.66
N ALA A 15 1.54 -5.67 0.05
CA ALA A 15 0.88 -4.57 0.73
C ALA A 15 -0.46 -4.97 1.39
N ARG A 16 -1.22 -5.90 0.79
CA ARG A 16 -2.47 -6.43 1.36
C ARG A 16 -2.26 -7.16 2.69
N LEU A 17 -1.08 -7.73 2.93
CA LEU A 17 -0.76 -8.41 4.18
C LEU A 17 -0.75 -7.46 5.40
N GLY A 18 -0.62 -6.15 5.17
CA GLY A 18 -0.73 -5.12 6.21
C GLY A 18 -2.17 -4.73 6.60
N THR A 19 -3.20 -5.33 5.96
CA THR A 19 -4.59 -4.97 6.23
C THR A 19 -4.96 -5.18 7.70
N GLY A 20 -5.61 -4.19 8.32
CA GLY A 20 -6.02 -4.22 9.74
C GLY A 20 -4.90 -3.94 10.74
N SER A 21 -3.63 -3.79 10.32
CA SER A 21 -2.49 -3.64 11.24
C SER A 21 -1.71 -2.33 11.08
N VAL A 22 -1.87 -1.64 9.96
CA VAL A 22 -1.03 -0.48 9.62
C VAL A 22 -1.72 0.87 9.75
N SER A 23 -3.07 0.89 9.91
CA SER A 23 -3.81 2.14 10.03
C SER A 23 -3.26 3.04 11.15
N PRO A 24 -3.19 4.37 10.93
CA PRO A 24 -3.64 5.15 9.76
C PRO A 24 -2.64 5.18 8.59
N ASN A 25 -1.52 4.46 8.67
CA ASN A 25 -0.53 4.40 7.59
C ASN A 25 -1.10 3.68 6.35
N PRO A 26 -0.61 4.00 5.14
CA PRO A 26 -0.96 3.27 3.94
C PRO A 26 -0.39 1.84 3.96
N ARG A 27 -1.05 0.95 3.23
CA ARG A 27 -0.55 -0.39 2.96
C ARG A 27 0.51 -0.30 1.86
N VAL A 28 1.74 -0.66 2.22
CA VAL A 28 2.89 -0.59 1.31
C VAL A 28 3.58 -1.93 1.24
N GLY A 29 3.91 -2.34 0.02
CA GLY A 29 4.74 -3.50 -0.29
C GLY A 29 5.92 -3.07 -1.15
N CYS A 30 7.01 -3.79 -1.03
CA CYS A 30 8.24 -3.54 -1.76
C CYS A 30 8.85 -4.84 -2.26
N VAL A 31 9.33 -4.83 -3.51
CA VAL A 31 10.02 -5.95 -4.16
C VAL A 31 11.33 -5.43 -4.73
N ILE A 32 12.43 -6.14 -4.48
CA ILE A 32 13.76 -5.82 -5.00
C ILE A 32 14.16 -6.88 -6.01
N VAL A 33 14.56 -6.44 -7.20
CA VAL A 33 14.89 -7.31 -8.33
C VAL A 33 16.31 -7.06 -8.80
N LYS A 34 17.08 -8.11 -9.00
CA LYS A 34 18.40 -8.09 -9.61
C LYS A 34 18.46 -9.15 -10.71
N ASP A 35 18.87 -8.74 -11.92
CA ASP A 35 19.02 -9.64 -13.08
C ASP A 35 17.77 -10.49 -13.37
N GLY A 36 16.59 -9.84 -13.26
CA GLY A 36 15.28 -10.48 -13.48
C GLY A 36 14.80 -11.40 -12.36
N LYS A 37 15.52 -11.51 -11.25
CA LYS A 37 15.15 -12.33 -10.08
C LYS A 37 14.81 -11.47 -8.90
N ILE A 38 13.76 -11.85 -8.16
CA ILE A 38 13.44 -11.23 -6.87
C ILE A 38 14.50 -11.67 -5.86
N ILE A 39 15.19 -10.70 -5.27
CA ILE A 39 16.22 -10.90 -4.24
C ILE A 39 15.76 -10.47 -2.84
N GLY A 40 14.70 -9.66 -2.76
CA GLY A 40 14.12 -9.22 -1.49
C GLY A 40 12.67 -8.79 -1.63
N GLU A 41 11.90 -9.05 -0.58
CA GLU A 41 10.49 -8.68 -0.48
C GLU A 41 10.17 -8.17 0.92
N GLY A 42 9.26 -7.21 1.02
CA GLY A 42 8.81 -6.69 2.30
C GLY A 42 7.50 -5.91 2.19
N TRP A 43 6.83 -5.75 3.32
CA TRP A 43 5.66 -4.90 3.42
C TRP A 43 5.66 -4.17 4.76
N HIS A 44 4.90 -3.09 4.86
CA HIS A 44 4.64 -2.44 6.13
C HIS A 44 3.72 -3.33 6.97
N GLN A 45 4.25 -3.88 8.05
CA GLN A 45 3.59 -4.95 8.81
C GLN A 45 2.70 -4.43 9.93
N LYS A 46 3.10 -3.32 10.56
CA LYS A 46 2.41 -2.76 11.72
C LYS A 46 2.66 -1.26 11.83
N TYR A 47 1.64 -0.51 12.27
CA TYR A 47 1.78 0.92 12.57
C TYR A 47 2.97 1.18 13.51
N GLY A 48 3.80 2.16 13.13
CA GLY A 48 5.01 2.53 13.87
C GLY A 48 6.20 1.59 13.70
N GLY A 49 6.03 0.48 12.97
CA GLY A 49 7.11 -0.44 12.60
C GLY A 49 7.87 0.00 11.34
N PRO A 50 8.86 -0.82 10.90
CA PRO A 50 9.62 -0.55 9.68
C PRO A 50 8.74 -0.42 8.45
N HIS A 51 9.14 0.44 7.52
CA HIS A 51 8.49 0.57 6.21
C HIS A 51 8.79 -0.63 5.32
N ALA A 52 8.02 -0.79 4.24
CA ALA A 52 8.13 -1.90 3.31
C ALA A 52 9.54 -2.02 2.71
N GLU A 53 10.15 -0.89 2.35
CA GLU A 53 11.48 -0.82 1.76
C GLU A 53 12.56 -1.32 2.75
N VAL A 54 12.43 -0.96 4.03
CA VAL A 54 13.34 -1.45 5.08
C VAL A 54 13.21 -2.96 5.24
N ASN A 55 11.99 -3.48 5.28
CA ASN A 55 11.73 -4.91 5.39
C ASN A 55 12.24 -5.66 4.15
N ALA A 56 12.07 -5.10 2.94
CA ALA A 56 12.56 -5.69 1.71
C ALA A 56 14.11 -5.73 1.67
N VAL A 57 14.78 -4.63 2.04
CA VAL A 57 16.25 -4.59 2.13
C VAL A 57 16.78 -5.60 3.16
N ASN A 58 16.14 -5.69 4.31
CA ASN A 58 16.52 -6.63 5.36
C ASN A 58 16.29 -8.12 4.99
N SER A 59 15.43 -8.38 4.01
CA SER A 59 15.20 -9.76 3.51
C SER A 59 16.22 -10.23 2.48
N VAL A 60 17.07 -9.33 1.97
CA VAL A 60 18.10 -9.66 0.99
C VAL A 60 19.25 -10.39 1.68
N ALA A 61 19.51 -11.62 1.24
CA ALA A 61 20.55 -12.46 1.84
C ALA A 61 21.97 -11.91 1.62
N ASP A 62 22.24 -11.37 0.44
CA ASP A 62 23.51 -10.75 0.07
C ASP A 62 23.27 -9.28 -0.31
N THR A 63 23.56 -8.38 0.61
CA THR A 63 23.34 -6.94 0.44
C THR A 63 24.19 -6.30 -0.67
N SER A 64 25.25 -6.96 -1.15
CA SER A 64 26.03 -6.48 -2.31
C SER A 64 25.19 -6.45 -3.59
N GLN A 65 24.17 -7.29 -3.69
CA GLN A 65 23.25 -7.35 -4.85
C GLN A 65 22.28 -6.16 -4.92
N LEU A 66 22.18 -5.35 -3.85
CA LEU A 66 21.37 -4.14 -3.86
C LEU A 66 21.90 -3.08 -4.82
N GLU A 67 23.22 -3.00 -4.99
CA GLU A 67 23.81 -2.05 -5.94
C GLU A 67 23.37 -2.36 -7.37
N GLY A 68 22.80 -1.35 -8.04
CA GLY A 68 22.26 -1.46 -9.39
C GLY A 68 20.99 -2.33 -9.51
N SER A 69 20.34 -2.71 -8.41
CA SER A 69 19.03 -3.41 -8.43
C SER A 69 17.90 -2.49 -8.83
N VAL A 70 16.73 -3.07 -9.15
CA VAL A 70 15.48 -2.37 -9.40
C VAL A 70 14.56 -2.58 -8.19
N VAL A 71 14.07 -1.49 -7.60
CA VAL A 71 13.15 -1.51 -6.47
C VAL A 71 11.75 -1.13 -6.93
N TYR A 72 10.78 -1.98 -6.67
CA TYR A 72 9.37 -1.75 -6.91
C TYR A 72 8.67 -1.45 -5.59
N VAL A 73 7.87 -0.40 -5.55
CA VAL A 73 7.11 0.00 -4.37
C VAL A 73 5.78 0.65 -4.79
N ASN A 74 4.68 0.29 -4.14
CA ASN A 74 3.37 0.80 -4.56
C ASN A 74 3.06 2.23 -4.09
N LEU A 75 3.91 2.84 -3.26
CA LEU A 75 3.81 4.24 -2.84
C LEU A 75 5.19 4.87 -2.81
N GLU A 76 5.28 6.17 -3.07
CA GLU A 76 6.50 6.95 -3.04
C GLU A 76 7.32 6.73 -1.76
N PRO A 77 8.64 6.41 -1.85
CA PRO A 77 9.52 6.31 -0.70
C PRO A 77 9.60 7.63 0.07
N CYS A 78 9.44 7.60 1.38
CA CYS A 78 9.47 8.81 2.19
C CYS A 78 10.85 9.51 2.17
N ALA A 79 10.83 10.86 2.23
CA ALA A 79 12.03 11.71 2.25
C ALA A 79 12.25 12.44 3.59
N HIS A 80 11.26 12.41 4.50
CA HIS A 80 11.36 13.06 5.80
C HIS A 80 11.85 12.12 6.88
N VAL A 81 12.55 12.67 7.86
CA VAL A 81 12.96 11.93 9.07
C VAL A 81 11.74 11.83 9.99
N GLY A 82 11.24 10.62 10.16
CA GLY A 82 10.19 10.30 11.11
C GLY A 82 10.76 9.53 12.31
N LYS A 83 10.07 8.45 12.71
CA LYS A 83 10.58 7.51 13.72
C LYS A 83 11.76 6.68 13.20
N THR A 84 11.90 6.58 11.88
CA THR A 84 12.96 5.87 11.18
C THR A 84 13.62 6.79 10.14
N PRO A 85 14.87 6.52 9.72
CA PRO A 85 15.47 7.25 8.61
C PRO A 85 14.63 7.14 7.34
N PRO A 86 14.67 8.15 6.45
CA PRO A 86 13.91 8.16 5.21
C PRO A 86 14.24 6.97 4.30
N CYS A 87 13.21 6.35 3.72
CA CYS A 87 13.40 5.22 2.79
C CYS A 87 14.17 5.65 1.52
N ALA A 88 13.98 6.87 1.04
CA ALA A 88 14.77 7.39 -0.08
C ALA A 88 16.28 7.36 0.23
N ASP A 89 16.69 7.74 1.45
CA ASP A 89 18.09 7.70 1.88
C ASP A 89 18.63 6.27 1.97
N LEU A 90 17.80 5.33 2.43
CA LEU A 90 18.16 3.91 2.47
C LEU A 90 18.47 3.39 1.07
N LEU A 91 17.61 3.69 0.09
CA LEU A 91 17.80 3.25 -1.30
C LEU A 91 19.03 3.91 -1.94
N ILE A 92 19.26 5.19 -1.68
CA ILE A 92 20.47 5.92 -2.14
C ILE A 92 21.73 5.30 -1.54
N LYS A 93 21.74 5.03 -0.23
CA LYS A 93 22.87 4.41 0.48
C LYS A 93 23.27 3.07 -0.15
N HIS A 94 22.28 2.28 -0.58
CA HIS A 94 22.51 0.99 -1.23
C HIS A 94 22.75 1.09 -2.74
N LYS A 95 22.79 2.32 -3.30
CA LYS A 95 23.06 2.58 -4.73
C LYS A 95 22.19 1.77 -5.67
N VAL A 96 20.88 1.68 -5.36
CA VAL A 96 19.94 1.01 -6.27
C VAL A 96 19.93 1.70 -7.63
N GLY A 97 19.76 0.96 -8.71
CA GLY A 97 19.84 1.52 -10.07
C GLY A 97 18.56 2.21 -10.52
N LYS A 98 17.41 1.66 -10.09
CA LYS A 98 16.07 2.15 -10.50
C LYS A 98 15.04 1.94 -9.41
N VAL A 99 14.10 2.88 -9.32
CA VAL A 99 12.89 2.77 -8.47
C VAL A 99 11.65 2.90 -9.32
N VAL A 100 10.74 1.93 -9.22
CA VAL A 100 9.45 1.89 -9.93
C VAL A 100 8.34 2.08 -8.91
N ILE A 101 7.49 3.09 -9.13
CA ILE A 101 6.48 3.55 -8.17
C ILE A 101 5.09 3.48 -8.79
N ALA A 102 4.09 2.96 -8.05
CA ALA A 102 2.70 3.00 -8.51
C ALA A 102 2.09 4.39 -8.28
N ASN A 103 2.17 4.93 -7.08
CA ASN A 103 1.56 6.22 -6.73
C ASN A 103 2.54 7.16 -6.03
N THR A 104 2.50 8.43 -6.38
CA THR A 104 3.08 9.51 -5.58
C THR A 104 2.29 9.63 -4.26
N ASP A 105 2.97 9.94 -3.17
CA ASP A 105 2.33 10.20 -1.89
C ASP A 105 1.57 11.54 -1.95
N THR A 106 0.34 11.56 -1.45
CA THR A 106 -0.50 12.77 -1.40
C THR A 106 -0.38 13.54 -0.08
N ASN A 107 0.39 13.01 0.88
CA ASN A 107 0.73 13.74 2.09
C ASN A 107 1.67 14.90 1.75
N SER A 108 1.28 16.13 2.05
CA SER A 108 2.05 17.36 1.74
C SER A 108 3.48 17.38 2.30
N LEU A 109 3.76 16.57 3.33
CA LEU A 109 5.10 16.41 3.90
C LEU A 109 6.02 15.56 3.03
N VAL A 110 5.47 14.67 2.20
CA VAL A 110 6.20 13.69 1.36
C VAL A 110 6.13 14.05 -0.11
N SER A 111 4.95 14.36 -0.59
CA SER A 111 4.56 14.53 -2.00
C SER A 111 5.67 15.03 -2.95
N GLY A 112 6.20 14.11 -3.76
CA GLY A 112 7.24 14.37 -4.76
C GLY A 112 8.67 14.46 -4.23
N LYS A 113 8.87 14.68 -2.92
CA LYS A 113 10.21 14.92 -2.34
C LYS A 113 11.09 13.68 -2.35
N GLY A 114 10.49 12.49 -2.18
CA GLY A 114 11.20 11.22 -2.26
C GLY A 114 11.70 10.97 -3.69
N ILE A 115 10.84 11.21 -4.67
CA ILE A 115 11.15 11.09 -6.10
C ILE A 115 12.26 12.07 -6.51
N GLU A 116 12.14 13.33 -6.11
CA GLU A 116 13.16 14.37 -6.38
C GLU A 116 14.51 13.98 -5.79
N LYS A 117 14.53 13.50 -4.55
CA LYS A 117 15.75 13.08 -3.86
C LYS A 117 16.44 11.88 -4.55
N LEU A 118 15.67 10.88 -4.97
CA LEU A 118 16.18 9.73 -5.73
C LEU A 118 16.78 10.17 -7.06
N LYS A 119 16.06 11.02 -7.82
CA LYS A 119 16.56 11.56 -9.10
C LYS A 119 17.81 12.41 -8.93
N ALA A 120 17.88 13.25 -7.90
CA ALA A 120 19.06 14.06 -7.58
C ALA A 120 20.30 13.22 -7.26
N ALA A 121 20.09 11.99 -6.71
CA ALA A 121 21.16 11.01 -6.48
C ALA A 121 21.52 10.15 -7.71
N GLY A 122 20.93 10.44 -8.88
CA GLY A 122 21.21 9.70 -10.13
C GLY A 122 20.42 8.39 -10.29
N ILE A 123 19.45 8.12 -9.43
CA ILE A 123 18.62 6.91 -9.52
C ILE A 123 17.49 7.13 -10.53
N GLU A 124 17.33 6.20 -11.47
CA GLU A 124 16.21 6.24 -12.42
C GLU A 124 14.88 6.04 -11.68
N VAL A 125 13.86 6.86 -11.96
CA VAL A 125 12.53 6.72 -11.35
C VAL A 125 11.45 6.64 -12.42
N THR A 126 10.74 5.51 -12.44
CA THR A 126 9.52 5.28 -13.23
C THR A 126 8.31 5.40 -12.33
N GLN A 127 7.26 6.11 -12.78
CA GLN A 127 6.06 6.40 -11.99
C GLN A 127 4.80 5.88 -12.70
N ASN A 128 3.71 5.78 -11.93
CA ASN A 128 2.37 5.44 -12.40
C ASN A 128 2.19 4.01 -12.94
N VAL A 129 3.04 3.07 -12.50
CA VAL A 129 2.89 1.66 -12.86
C VAL A 129 1.77 1.05 -12.01
N LEU A 130 0.67 0.65 -12.66
CA LEU A 130 -0.57 0.17 -12.03
C LEU A 130 -1.16 1.15 -10.99
N ALA A 131 -1.05 2.45 -11.26
CA ALA A 131 -1.44 3.51 -10.32
C ALA A 131 -2.88 3.36 -9.82
N GLN A 132 -3.82 2.96 -10.67
CA GLN A 132 -5.22 2.79 -10.27
C GLN A 132 -5.39 1.67 -9.24
N LEU A 133 -4.69 0.55 -9.40
CA LEU A 133 -4.73 -0.56 -8.43
C LEU A 133 -4.12 -0.16 -7.09
N GLY A 134 -3.04 0.62 -7.11
CA GLY A 134 -2.44 1.18 -5.90
C GLY A 134 -3.38 2.14 -5.17
N ARG A 135 -4.09 3.00 -5.91
CA ARG A 135 -5.11 3.90 -5.33
C ARG A 135 -6.29 3.13 -4.74
N GLU A 136 -6.80 2.12 -5.42
CA GLU A 136 -7.88 1.28 -4.89
C GLU A 136 -7.47 0.57 -3.60
N LEU A 137 -6.25 0.04 -3.55
CA LEU A 137 -5.72 -0.58 -2.34
C LEU A 137 -5.70 0.41 -1.17
N ASN A 138 -5.28 1.65 -1.40
CA ASN A 138 -5.08 2.68 -0.38
C ASN A 138 -6.14 3.79 -0.42
N LYS A 139 -7.36 3.50 -0.90
CA LYS A 139 -8.43 4.51 -1.08
C LYS A 139 -8.76 5.29 0.19
N ARG A 140 -8.65 4.69 1.38
CA ARG A 140 -8.86 5.36 2.66
C ARG A 140 -7.81 6.43 2.90
N PHE A 141 -6.54 6.08 2.73
CA PHE A 141 -5.41 6.98 2.83
C PHE A 141 -5.51 8.15 1.84
N PHE A 142 -5.71 7.88 0.56
CA PHE A 142 -5.85 8.92 -0.47
C PHE A 142 -7.06 9.82 -0.21
N THR A 143 -8.21 9.26 0.18
CA THR A 143 -9.39 10.07 0.50
C THR A 143 -9.13 11.02 1.67
N PHE A 144 -8.45 10.55 2.71
CA PHE A 144 -8.13 11.39 3.87
C PHE A 144 -7.21 12.54 3.48
N HIS A 145 -6.10 12.26 2.80
CA HIS A 145 -5.12 13.30 2.46
C HIS A 145 -5.61 14.28 1.39
N GLU A 146 -6.36 13.81 0.40
CA GLU A 146 -6.84 14.66 -0.71
C GLU A 146 -8.13 15.41 -0.36
N LYS A 147 -9.01 14.83 0.45
CA LYS A 147 -10.35 15.38 0.73
C LYS A 147 -10.55 15.83 2.17
N GLN A 148 -9.56 15.63 3.04
CA GLN A 148 -9.59 15.99 4.47
C GLN A 148 -10.83 15.42 5.19
N ARG A 149 -11.23 14.19 4.82
CA ARG A 149 -12.33 13.46 5.43
C ARG A 149 -12.09 11.95 5.40
N PRO A 150 -12.73 11.17 6.28
CA PRO A 150 -12.64 9.71 6.21
C PRO A 150 -13.26 9.16 4.91
N TYR A 151 -12.84 7.96 4.55
CA TYR A 151 -13.50 7.15 3.53
C TYR A 151 -14.72 6.48 4.18
N ILE A 152 -15.93 6.84 3.73
CA ILE A 152 -17.17 6.38 4.31
C ILE A 152 -17.76 5.27 3.46
N ILE A 153 -18.12 4.16 4.10
CA ILE A 153 -18.82 3.03 3.49
C ILE A 153 -20.21 2.95 4.10
N LEU A 154 -21.23 3.09 3.27
CA LEU A 154 -22.61 2.84 3.68
C LEU A 154 -22.98 1.40 3.34
N LYS A 155 -23.43 0.64 4.34
CA LYS A 155 -23.86 -0.76 4.18
C LYS A 155 -25.21 -0.97 4.79
N TRP A 156 -26.15 -1.52 4.05
CA TRP A 156 -27.44 -1.97 4.55
C TRP A 156 -27.80 -3.32 3.93
N ALA A 157 -28.80 -4.00 4.49
CA ALA A 157 -29.43 -5.16 3.91
C ALA A 157 -30.88 -4.82 3.62
N GLN A 158 -31.36 -5.20 2.45
CA GLN A 158 -32.73 -5.02 2.02
C GLN A 158 -33.26 -6.27 1.31
N THR A 159 -34.56 -6.44 1.31
CA THR A 159 -35.26 -7.46 0.52
C THR A 159 -35.29 -7.04 -0.95
N LEU A 160 -35.69 -7.95 -1.85
CA LEU A 160 -35.78 -7.68 -3.30
C LEU A 160 -36.73 -6.51 -3.62
N ASP A 161 -37.78 -6.37 -2.83
CA ASP A 161 -38.78 -5.29 -2.91
C ASP A 161 -38.37 -4.02 -2.12
N GLY A 162 -37.14 -3.94 -1.62
CA GLY A 162 -36.54 -2.72 -1.06
C GLY A 162 -36.77 -2.48 0.42
N PHE A 163 -37.37 -3.40 1.16
CA PHE A 163 -37.61 -3.22 2.59
C PHE A 163 -36.39 -3.63 3.44
N VAL A 164 -36.16 -2.90 4.51
CA VAL A 164 -35.08 -3.16 5.48
C VAL A 164 -35.59 -3.87 6.74
N ALA A 165 -36.91 -3.94 6.93
CA ALA A 165 -37.60 -4.62 8.02
C ALA A 165 -39.03 -4.99 7.61
N ARG A 166 -39.66 -5.86 8.37
CA ARG A 166 -41.11 -6.13 8.29
C ARG A 166 -41.91 -4.97 8.93
N SER A 167 -43.22 -4.99 8.77
CA SER A 167 -44.13 -4.01 9.40
C SER A 167 -44.11 -3.99 10.94
N ASN A 168 -43.68 -5.11 11.55
CA ASN A 168 -43.47 -5.24 12.99
C ASN A 168 -42.03 -4.86 13.42
N TYR A 169 -41.23 -4.25 12.52
CA TYR A 169 -39.81 -3.87 12.69
C TYR A 169 -38.85 -5.04 12.85
N GLU A 170 -39.25 -6.29 12.64
CA GLU A 170 -38.34 -7.40 12.59
C GLU A 170 -37.53 -7.38 11.29
N SER A 171 -36.17 -7.41 11.40
CA SER A 171 -35.26 -7.41 10.27
C SER A 171 -34.38 -8.67 10.16
N LYS A 172 -34.55 -9.64 11.05
CA LYS A 172 -33.74 -10.89 11.10
C LYS A 172 -34.51 -12.03 10.40
N TRP A 173 -33.98 -12.70 9.37
CA TRP A 173 -32.72 -12.39 8.71
C TRP A 173 -33.01 -12.08 7.24
N ILE A 174 -32.61 -10.91 6.76
CA ILE A 174 -32.76 -10.49 5.34
C ILE A 174 -31.66 -11.13 4.49
N SER A 175 -30.44 -11.24 5.03
CA SER A 175 -29.29 -11.84 4.35
C SER A 175 -28.94 -13.21 4.92
N ASN A 176 -28.40 -14.10 4.07
CA ASN A 176 -27.94 -15.42 4.48
C ASN A 176 -26.64 -15.35 5.32
N GLU A 177 -26.23 -16.49 5.85
CA GLU A 177 -25.05 -16.57 6.72
C GLU A 177 -23.77 -16.17 6.00
N GLN A 178 -23.58 -16.62 4.76
CA GLN A 178 -22.41 -16.28 3.95
C GLN A 178 -22.27 -14.76 3.75
N SER A 179 -23.37 -14.08 3.42
CA SER A 179 -23.38 -12.61 3.30
C SER A 179 -23.01 -11.92 4.62
N ARG A 180 -23.45 -12.45 5.75
CA ARG A 180 -23.10 -11.91 7.08
C ARG A 180 -21.62 -12.10 7.40
N GLN A 181 -21.03 -13.25 7.06
CA GLN A 181 -19.58 -13.48 7.21
C GLN A 181 -18.76 -12.48 6.39
N VAL A 182 -19.15 -12.23 5.13
CA VAL A 182 -18.50 -11.20 4.30
C VAL A 182 -18.58 -9.83 4.94
N VAL A 183 -19.74 -9.46 5.49
CA VAL A 183 -19.92 -8.16 6.18
C VAL A 183 -19.07 -8.07 7.44
N HIS A 184 -18.94 -9.15 8.21
CA HIS A 184 -18.04 -9.17 9.37
C HIS A 184 -16.58 -8.99 8.96
N LYS A 185 -16.15 -9.64 7.87
CA LYS A 185 -14.81 -9.43 7.30
C LYS A 185 -14.60 -7.95 6.91
N TRP A 186 -15.54 -7.33 6.18
CA TRP A 186 -15.41 -5.92 5.82
C TRP A 186 -15.27 -5.00 7.04
N ARG A 187 -16.08 -5.26 8.07
CA ARG A 187 -16.00 -4.48 9.32
C ARG A 187 -14.67 -4.62 10.03
N SER A 188 -14.05 -5.81 9.98
CA SER A 188 -12.74 -6.03 10.60
C SER A 188 -11.59 -5.31 9.88
N GLU A 189 -11.82 -4.80 8.67
CA GLU A 189 -10.84 -4.04 7.87
C GLU A 189 -10.98 -2.52 8.07
N GLU A 190 -12.02 -2.06 8.80
CA GLU A 190 -12.31 -0.63 9.01
C GLU A 190 -11.89 -0.18 10.41
N ASP A 191 -11.52 1.11 10.53
CA ASP A 191 -11.08 1.71 11.80
C ASP A 191 -12.25 1.97 12.76
N ALA A 192 -13.46 2.10 12.23
CA ALA A 192 -14.69 2.31 13.00
C ALA A 192 -15.92 1.74 12.27
N VAL A 193 -16.90 1.29 13.05
CA VAL A 193 -18.18 0.73 12.55
C VAL A 193 -19.36 1.40 13.27
#